data_1caf4967357803b954a1cb673079b42a
#
_entry.id   1caf4967357803b954a1cb673079b42a
#
_cell.length_a   1.000
_cell.length_b   1.000
_cell.length_c   1.000
_cell.angle_alpha   90.00
_cell.angle_beta   90.00
_cell.angle_gamma   90.00
#
_symmetry.space_group_name_H-M   'P 1'
#
loop_
_entity.id
_entity.type
_entity.pdbx_description
1 polymer ?
#
loop_
_entity_poly.entity_id
_entity_poly.type
_entity_poly.pdbx_seq_one_letter_code
_entity_poly.pdbx_strand_id
1 'polypeptide(L)'
;MTEPLAIETRSLNKLYSSGRTEVVALREATLQIPKGQVVALLGPIGSGKSTLLTIIGLVIPPTSGQVFINGELIVDGSHAKTNLRNYRRQNVGFVFQKANLIPFLSAIENVQIAMELNHTSSFKARRRAAELLDEFGVLERSYDKPSRLSGGEQQRVAIARALANNPTVILADEPTAALDSHRAKQVMELFAKIAHEQNAGVIVVTHDHRYLEVFDAIFEIEDGVLRQRLAVAT
;
A
#
# COMPACT_ATOMS: atom_id res chain seq x y z
N MET A 1 -14.55 -20.50 12.93
CA MET A 1 -13.78 -20.52 11.67
C MET A 1 -12.94 -19.26 11.68
N THR A 2 -11.62 -19.37 11.55
CA THR A 2 -10.74 -18.20 11.46
C THR A 2 -11.00 -17.45 10.15
N GLU A 3 -11.19 -16.14 10.21
CA GLU A 3 -11.38 -15.31 9.02
C GLU A 3 -10.18 -15.46 8.06
N PRO A 4 -10.44 -15.53 6.75
CA PRO A 4 -9.34 -15.66 5.78
C PRO A 4 -8.49 -14.39 5.78
N LEU A 5 -7.17 -14.56 5.96
CA LEU A 5 -6.22 -13.46 6.00
C LEU A 5 -5.83 -12.99 4.59
N ALA A 6 -5.81 -11.68 4.38
CA ALA A 6 -5.21 -11.07 3.19
C ALA A 6 -3.69 -10.96 3.34
N ILE A 7 -3.25 -10.56 4.55
CA ILE A 7 -1.83 -10.36 4.88
C ILE A 7 -1.54 -11.04 6.22
N GLU A 8 -0.46 -11.81 6.27
CA GLU A 8 0.08 -12.31 7.53
C GLU A 8 1.61 -12.18 7.53
N THR A 9 2.14 -11.67 8.61
CA THR A 9 3.60 -11.72 8.87
C THR A 9 3.85 -12.48 10.16
N ARG A 10 4.92 -13.27 10.20
CA ARG A 10 5.33 -14.03 11.38
C ARG A 10 6.77 -13.70 11.73
N SER A 11 6.96 -13.11 12.91
CA SER A 11 8.26 -12.80 13.53
C SER A 11 9.26 -12.14 12.56
N LEU A 12 8.79 -11.12 11.80
CA LEU A 12 9.64 -10.40 10.86
C LEU A 12 10.74 -9.63 11.59
N ASN A 13 11.97 -9.89 11.21
CA ASN A 13 13.12 -9.10 11.63
C ASN A 13 13.77 -8.45 10.41
N LYS A 14 14.24 -7.22 10.58
CA LYS A 14 15.03 -6.52 9.56
C LYS A 14 16.20 -5.79 10.20
N LEU A 15 17.38 -6.21 9.78
CA LEU A 15 18.67 -5.60 10.12
C LEU A 15 19.22 -4.91 8.87
N TYR A 16 19.64 -3.67 9.03
CA TYR A 16 20.45 -2.95 8.04
C TYR A 16 21.86 -2.83 8.57
N SER A 17 22.84 -3.31 7.81
CA SER A 17 24.26 -3.17 8.14
C SER A 17 24.92 -2.16 7.23
N SER A 18 25.57 -1.15 7.80
CA SER A 18 26.39 -0.19 7.08
C SER A 18 27.76 -0.07 7.77
N GLY A 19 28.74 -0.77 7.22
CA GLY A 19 30.08 -0.82 7.82
C GLY A 19 30.06 -1.46 9.22
N ARG A 20 30.38 -0.66 10.24
CA ARG A 20 30.41 -1.12 11.67
C ARG A 20 29.10 -0.86 12.42
N THR A 21 28.10 -0.25 11.79
CA THR A 21 26.84 0.10 12.45
C THR A 21 25.74 -0.83 11.96
N GLU A 22 25.05 -1.47 12.91
CA GLU A 22 23.84 -2.24 12.65
C GLU A 22 22.64 -1.49 13.17
N VAL A 23 21.61 -1.36 12.33
CA VAL A 23 20.33 -0.75 12.69
C VAL A 23 19.24 -1.81 12.61
N VAL A 24 18.61 -2.09 13.73
CA VAL A 24 17.47 -3.00 13.80
C VAL A 24 16.22 -2.21 13.45
N ALA A 25 15.68 -2.40 12.25
CA ALA A 25 14.50 -1.69 11.78
C ALA A 25 13.19 -2.41 12.14
N LEU A 26 13.20 -3.74 12.29
CA LEU A 26 12.05 -4.52 12.76
C LEU A 26 12.52 -5.61 13.74
N ARG A 27 11.70 -5.85 14.77
CA ARG A 27 11.90 -6.84 15.83
C ARG A 27 10.65 -7.70 15.96
N GLU A 28 10.71 -8.95 15.48
CA GLU A 28 9.65 -9.95 15.59
C GLU A 28 8.25 -9.44 15.19
N ALA A 29 8.20 -8.54 14.20
CA ALA A 29 6.94 -7.92 13.78
C ALA A 29 5.96 -8.97 13.24
N THR A 30 4.89 -9.21 13.99
CA THR A 30 3.82 -10.14 13.65
C THR A 30 2.54 -9.36 13.43
N LEU A 31 1.92 -9.56 12.26
CA LEU A 31 0.72 -8.84 11.82
C LEU A 31 -0.23 -9.82 11.16
N GLN A 32 -1.51 -9.67 11.43
CA GLN A 32 -2.58 -10.41 10.75
C GLN A 32 -3.67 -9.43 10.34
N ILE A 33 -3.96 -9.38 9.04
CA ILE A 33 -5.02 -8.54 8.47
C ILE A 33 -5.99 -9.44 7.73
N PRO A 34 -7.23 -9.56 8.21
CA PRO A 34 -8.30 -10.24 7.51
C PRO A 34 -8.58 -9.62 6.13
N LYS A 35 -9.15 -10.41 5.23
CA LYS A 35 -9.67 -9.91 3.97
C LYS A 35 -10.80 -8.91 4.22
N GLY A 36 -10.82 -7.86 3.43
CA GLY A 36 -11.84 -6.83 3.54
C GLY A 36 -11.55 -5.77 4.60
N GLN A 37 -10.41 -5.81 5.29
CA GLN A 37 -10.09 -4.83 6.33
C GLN A 37 -9.12 -3.76 5.85
N VAL A 38 -9.33 -2.54 6.35
CA VAL A 38 -8.40 -1.42 6.25
C VAL A 38 -7.82 -1.11 7.63
N VAL A 39 -6.49 -1.08 7.74
CA VAL A 39 -5.81 -0.85 9.01
C VAL A 39 -4.87 0.35 8.95
N ALA A 40 -4.80 1.09 10.06
CA ALA A 40 -3.81 2.14 10.23
C ALA A 40 -2.52 1.59 10.83
N LEU A 41 -1.38 2.05 10.32
CA LEU A 41 -0.06 1.83 10.92
C LEU A 41 0.52 3.17 11.38
N LEU A 42 0.56 3.38 12.68
CA LEU A 42 1.05 4.58 13.34
C LEU A 42 2.46 4.38 13.89
N GLY A 43 3.12 5.48 14.25
CA GLY A 43 4.42 5.46 14.93
C GLY A 43 5.31 6.64 14.53
N PRO A 44 6.37 6.94 15.30
CA PRO A 44 7.28 8.04 15.01
C PRO A 44 8.10 7.81 13.74
N ILE A 45 8.75 8.87 13.25
CA ILE A 45 9.70 8.78 12.12
C ILE A 45 10.84 7.85 12.53
N GLY A 46 11.24 6.95 11.61
CA GLY A 46 12.31 5.99 11.87
C GLY A 46 11.91 4.72 12.64
N SER A 47 10.65 4.58 13.06
CA SER A 47 10.19 3.42 13.85
C SER A 47 10.14 2.08 13.11
N GLY A 48 10.26 2.08 11.75
CA GLY A 48 10.21 0.84 10.94
C GLY A 48 8.99 0.71 10.03
N LYS A 49 8.04 1.66 10.02
CA LYS A 49 6.80 1.62 9.20
C LYS A 49 7.06 1.35 7.72
N SER A 50 7.86 2.20 7.07
CA SER A 50 8.19 2.05 5.64
C SER A 50 8.99 0.78 5.36
N THR A 51 9.79 0.30 6.32
CA THR A 51 10.47 -0.99 6.25
C THR A 51 9.46 -2.14 6.23
N LEU A 52 8.48 -2.12 7.14
CA LEU A 52 7.42 -3.14 7.18
C LEU A 52 6.60 -3.12 5.89
N LEU A 53 6.18 -1.93 5.41
CA LEU A 53 5.47 -1.82 4.15
C LEU A 53 6.26 -2.36 2.95
N THR A 54 7.56 -2.05 2.87
CA THR A 54 8.39 -2.50 1.73
C THR A 54 8.67 -4.00 1.77
N ILE A 55 8.69 -4.63 2.95
CA ILE A 55 8.79 -6.09 3.08
C ILE A 55 7.47 -6.74 2.65
N ILE A 56 6.31 -6.30 3.19
CA ILE A 56 4.99 -6.81 2.80
C ILE A 56 4.75 -6.56 1.30
N GLY A 57 5.20 -5.40 0.79
CA GLY A 57 5.15 -5.04 -0.62
C GLY A 57 6.12 -5.84 -1.50
N LEU A 58 6.87 -6.80 -0.96
CA LEU A 58 7.80 -7.67 -1.68
C LEU A 58 8.89 -6.89 -2.44
N VAL A 59 9.28 -5.72 -1.93
CA VAL A 59 10.32 -4.85 -2.52
C VAL A 59 11.70 -5.23 -1.97
N ILE A 60 11.78 -5.42 -0.65
CA ILE A 60 13.00 -5.88 0.04
C ILE A 60 12.71 -7.16 0.83
N PRO A 61 13.66 -8.09 0.94
CA PRO A 61 13.49 -9.26 1.80
C PRO A 61 13.66 -8.88 3.28
N PRO A 62 12.98 -9.57 4.21
CA PRO A 62 13.31 -9.52 5.63
C PRO A 62 14.68 -10.19 5.89
N THR A 63 15.25 -9.97 7.05
CA THR A 63 16.43 -10.73 7.52
C THR A 63 16.01 -12.13 7.99
N SER A 64 14.87 -12.23 8.69
CA SER A 64 14.22 -13.48 9.07
C SER A 64 12.71 -13.27 9.24
N GLY A 65 11.96 -14.36 9.43
CA GLY A 65 10.51 -14.37 9.55
C GLY A 65 9.83 -14.65 8.21
N GLN A 66 8.51 -14.62 8.18
CA GLN A 66 7.71 -15.08 7.03
C GLN A 66 6.66 -14.05 6.63
N VAL A 67 6.37 -13.99 5.32
CA VAL A 67 5.29 -13.19 4.75
C VAL A 67 4.34 -14.10 3.99
N PHE A 68 3.06 -14.04 4.36
CA PHE A 68 1.98 -14.72 3.67
C PHE A 68 1.04 -13.68 3.06
N ILE A 69 0.58 -13.93 1.85
CA ILE A 69 -0.46 -13.14 1.17
C ILE A 69 -1.53 -14.13 0.71
N ASN A 70 -2.78 -13.85 1.05
CA ASN A 70 -3.93 -14.73 0.80
C ASN A 70 -3.74 -16.17 1.32
N GLY A 71 -3.02 -16.35 2.42
CA GLY A 71 -2.70 -17.65 3.01
C GLY A 71 -1.55 -18.39 2.34
N GLU A 72 -0.98 -17.86 1.25
CA GLU A 72 0.18 -18.43 0.56
C GLU A 72 1.48 -17.88 1.15
N LEU A 73 2.44 -18.75 1.47
CA LEU A 73 3.79 -18.38 1.91
C LEU A 73 4.59 -17.83 0.73
N ILE A 74 4.85 -16.52 0.72
CA ILE A 74 5.54 -15.82 -0.37
C ILE A 74 7.03 -15.66 -0.09
N VAL A 75 7.37 -15.34 1.17
CA VAL A 75 8.77 -15.10 1.58
C VAL A 75 9.04 -15.82 2.89
N ASP A 76 10.19 -16.48 3.01
CA ASP A 76 10.69 -17.15 4.19
C ASP A 76 12.15 -16.74 4.44
N GLY A 77 12.36 -15.86 5.39
CA GLY A 77 13.63 -15.16 5.58
C GLY A 77 14.03 -14.40 4.30
N SER A 78 15.23 -14.63 3.82
CA SER A 78 15.71 -14.03 2.56
C SER A 78 15.24 -14.78 1.30
N HIS A 79 14.50 -15.91 1.45
CA HIS A 79 14.15 -16.79 0.34
C HIS A 79 12.75 -16.51 -0.18
N ALA A 80 12.64 -16.16 -1.45
CA ALA A 80 11.38 -16.06 -2.16
C ALA A 80 10.87 -17.46 -2.55
N LYS A 81 9.60 -17.74 -2.31
CA LYS A 81 8.94 -19.00 -2.71
C LYS A 81 8.33 -18.92 -4.11
N THR A 82 8.24 -17.71 -4.68
CA THR A 82 7.67 -17.44 -6.01
C THR A 82 8.44 -16.32 -6.71
N ASN A 83 8.09 -16.02 -7.96
CA ASN A 83 8.62 -14.86 -8.66
C ASN A 83 8.01 -13.57 -8.10
N LEU A 84 8.71 -12.93 -7.15
CA LEU A 84 8.22 -11.74 -6.43
C LEU A 84 7.83 -10.59 -7.36
N ARG A 85 8.53 -10.39 -8.50
CA ARG A 85 8.21 -9.33 -9.47
C ARG A 85 6.83 -9.55 -10.08
N ASN A 86 6.54 -10.77 -10.53
CA ASN A 86 5.27 -11.13 -11.14
C ASN A 86 4.16 -11.10 -10.09
N TYR A 87 4.40 -11.68 -8.91
CA TYR A 87 3.44 -11.71 -7.82
C TYR A 87 3.05 -10.29 -7.38
N ARG A 88 4.03 -9.41 -7.17
CA ARG A 88 3.80 -8.00 -6.80
C ARG A 88 2.96 -7.26 -7.82
N ARG A 89 3.25 -7.39 -9.13
CA ARG A 89 2.48 -6.72 -10.19
C ARG A 89 1.01 -7.10 -10.19
N GLN A 90 0.70 -8.33 -9.82
CA GLN A 90 -0.66 -8.86 -9.84
C GLN A 90 -1.44 -8.59 -8.55
N ASN A 91 -0.75 -8.63 -7.41
CA ASN A 91 -1.41 -8.71 -6.11
C ASN A 91 -1.18 -7.51 -5.20
N VAL A 92 -0.21 -6.63 -5.48
CA VAL A 92 0.15 -5.53 -4.59
C VAL A 92 0.01 -4.18 -5.29
N GLY A 93 -0.85 -3.32 -4.75
CA GLY A 93 -0.92 -1.91 -5.06
C GLY A 93 -0.09 -1.08 -4.06
N PHE A 94 0.79 -0.21 -4.54
CA PHE A 94 1.60 0.63 -3.67
C PHE A 94 1.37 2.10 -3.94
N VAL A 95 0.97 2.85 -2.91
CA VAL A 95 0.81 4.30 -2.91
C VAL A 95 1.89 4.91 -2.03
N PHE A 96 2.81 5.64 -2.63
CA PHE A 96 3.90 6.31 -1.91
C PHE A 96 3.48 7.72 -1.47
N GLN A 97 4.17 8.25 -0.46
CA GLN A 97 4.00 9.63 0.01
C GLN A 97 4.18 10.65 -1.12
N LYS A 98 5.19 10.45 -1.98
CA LYS A 98 5.32 11.17 -3.24
C LYS A 98 4.66 10.34 -4.34
N ALA A 99 3.88 10.96 -5.19
CA ALA A 99 3.12 10.28 -6.26
C ALA A 99 3.98 9.39 -7.18
N ASN A 100 5.27 9.71 -7.34
CA ASN A 100 6.23 8.96 -8.15
C ASN A 100 5.66 8.58 -9.53
N LEU A 101 5.00 9.54 -10.19
CA LEU A 101 4.51 9.36 -11.54
C LEU A 101 5.67 9.38 -12.53
N ILE A 102 5.51 8.62 -13.62
CA ILE A 102 6.46 8.60 -14.72
C ILE A 102 6.33 9.94 -15.48
N PRO A 103 7.36 10.81 -15.49
CA PRO A 103 7.21 12.21 -15.86
C PRO A 103 6.91 12.44 -17.35
N PHE A 104 7.29 11.52 -18.22
CA PHE A 104 7.05 11.60 -19.66
C PHE A 104 5.72 10.97 -20.11
N LEU A 105 5.03 10.25 -19.24
CA LEU A 105 3.70 9.70 -19.46
C LEU A 105 2.62 10.67 -18.96
N SER A 106 1.49 10.72 -19.65
CA SER A 106 0.29 11.40 -19.19
C SER A 106 -0.35 10.70 -17.98
N ALA A 107 -1.36 11.32 -17.36
CA ALA A 107 -2.07 10.73 -16.21
C ALA A 107 -2.65 9.34 -16.57
N ILE A 108 -3.36 9.24 -17.70
CA ILE A 108 -3.96 7.98 -18.12
C ILE A 108 -2.90 6.93 -18.46
N GLU A 109 -1.80 7.30 -19.09
CA GLU A 109 -0.71 6.39 -19.41
C GLU A 109 0.02 5.90 -18.15
N ASN A 110 0.13 6.73 -17.10
CA ASN A 110 0.66 6.32 -15.80
C ASN A 110 -0.17 5.23 -15.13
N VAL A 111 -1.49 5.24 -15.31
CA VAL A 111 -2.39 4.20 -14.80
C VAL A 111 -2.37 2.98 -15.73
N GLN A 112 -2.45 3.20 -17.03
CA GLN A 112 -2.49 2.17 -18.07
C GLN A 112 -1.27 1.24 -18.05
N ILE A 113 -0.06 1.80 -17.88
CA ILE A 113 1.19 1.04 -17.91
C ILE A 113 1.24 -0.08 -16.87
N ALA A 114 0.60 0.12 -15.70
CA ALA A 114 0.56 -0.90 -14.65
C ALA A 114 -0.15 -2.19 -15.12
N MET A 115 -1.19 -2.04 -15.92
CA MET A 115 -1.97 -3.15 -16.49
C MET A 115 -1.28 -3.77 -17.71
N GLU A 116 -0.66 -2.96 -18.57
CA GLU A 116 0.08 -3.44 -19.74
C GLU A 116 1.29 -4.28 -19.35
N LEU A 117 2.01 -3.87 -18.29
CA LEU A 117 3.09 -4.67 -17.70
C LEU A 117 2.58 -6.01 -17.13
N ASN A 118 1.28 -6.12 -16.87
CA ASN A 118 0.60 -7.34 -16.45
C ASN A 118 -0.14 -8.04 -17.62
N HIS A 119 0.29 -7.78 -18.87
CA HIS A 119 -0.23 -8.38 -20.10
C HIS A 119 -1.69 -8.07 -20.45
N THR A 120 -2.29 -7.04 -19.87
CA THR A 120 -3.60 -6.54 -20.29
C THR A 120 -3.47 -5.79 -21.61
N SER A 121 -4.38 -6.04 -22.56
CA SER A 121 -4.37 -5.33 -23.85
C SER A 121 -4.57 -3.81 -23.65
N SER A 122 -3.88 -3.00 -24.47
CA SER A 122 -3.90 -1.54 -24.37
C SER A 122 -5.32 -0.96 -24.39
N PHE A 123 -6.23 -1.54 -25.18
CA PHE A 123 -7.64 -1.09 -25.21
C PHE A 123 -8.34 -1.29 -23.84
N LYS A 124 -8.21 -2.48 -23.23
CA LYS A 124 -8.81 -2.77 -21.93
C LYS A 124 -8.16 -1.93 -20.81
N ALA A 125 -6.81 -1.84 -20.86
CA ALA A 125 -6.04 -1.07 -19.91
C ALA A 125 -6.43 0.43 -19.94
N ARG A 126 -6.58 1.01 -21.12
CA ARG A 126 -6.99 2.41 -21.30
C ARG A 126 -8.40 2.67 -20.78
N ARG A 127 -9.36 1.77 -21.07
CA ARG A 127 -10.74 1.88 -20.57
C ARG A 127 -10.76 1.85 -19.04
N ARG A 128 -10.08 0.87 -18.43
CA ARG A 128 -10.01 0.77 -16.96
C ARG A 128 -9.28 1.97 -16.33
N ALA A 129 -8.23 2.46 -16.97
CA ALA A 129 -7.53 3.67 -16.52
C ALA A 129 -8.45 4.89 -16.52
N ALA A 130 -9.28 5.07 -17.53
CA ALA A 130 -10.25 6.18 -17.60
C ALA A 130 -11.31 6.04 -16.49
N GLU A 131 -11.86 4.84 -16.25
CA GLU A 131 -12.81 4.56 -15.18
C GLU A 131 -12.22 4.94 -13.80
N LEU A 132 -10.98 4.55 -13.52
CA LEU A 132 -10.30 4.89 -12.27
C LEU A 132 -10.03 6.40 -12.16
N LEU A 133 -9.59 7.06 -13.22
CA LEU A 133 -9.36 8.51 -13.20
C LEU A 133 -10.66 9.30 -12.98
N ASP A 134 -11.78 8.79 -13.48
CA ASP A 134 -13.11 9.36 -13.22
C ASP A 134 -13.51 9.19 -11.76
N GLU A 135 -13.38 7.99 -11.21
CA GLU A 135 -13.66 7.70 -9.80
C GLU A 135 -12.86 8.60 -8.86
N PHE A 136 -11.61 8.94 -9.22
CA PHE A 136 -10.76 9.86 -8.47
C PHE A 136 -10.91 11.34 -8.84
N GLY A 137 -11.85 11.69 -9.74
CA GLY A 137 -12.13 13.07 -10.14
C GLY A 137 -10.94 13.76 -10.82
N VAL A 138 -10.21 13.02 -11.66
CA VAL A 138 -9.07 13.54 -12.45
C VAL A 138 -9.14 13.16 -13.93
N LEU A 139 -10.30 12.70 -14.42
CA LEU A 139 -10.48 12.28 -15.81
C LEU A 139 -10.25 13.44 -16.80
N GLU A 140 -10.69 14.66 -16.49
CA GLU A 140 -10.48 15.84 -17.33
C GLU A 140 -8.99 16.17 -17.55
N ARG A 141 -8.13 15.70 -16.64
CA ARG A 141 -6.67 15.87 -16.69
C ARG A 141 -5.94 14.64 -17.22
N SER A 142 -6.68 13.68 -17.79
CA SER A 142 -6.15 12.36 -18.19
C SER A 142 -4.98 12.43 -19.17
N TYR A 143 -4.95 13.44 -20.04
CA TYR A 143 -3.89 13.63 -21.03
C TYR A 143 -2.78 14.57 -20.58
N ASP A 144 -2.90 15.19 -19.41
CA ASP A 144 -1.85 16.05 -18.86
C ASP A 144 -0.69 15.21 -18.30
N LYS A 145 0.52 15.74 -18.48
CA LYS A 145 1.73 15.19 -17.86
C LYS A 145 1.83 15.60 -16.40
N PRO A 146 2.56 14.84 -15.55
CA PRO A 146 2.72 15.16 -14.13
C PRO A 146 3.12 16.60 -13.84
N SER A 147 3.95 17.21 -14.70
CA SER A 147 4.38 18.61 -14.55
C SER A 147 3.25 19.64 -14.65
N ARG A 148 2.10 19.27 -15.19
CA ARG A 148 0.90 20.13 -15.32
C ARG A 148 -0.17 19.82 -14.27
N LEU A 149 0.06 18.82 -13.43
CA LEU A 149 -0.86 18.40 -12.39
C LEU A 149 -0.44 19.00 -11.04
N SER A 150 -1.39 19.46 -10.26
CA SER A 150 -1.17 19.81 -8.86
C SER A 150 -0.72 18.57 -8.05
N GLY A 151 -0.09 18.76 -6.90
CA GLY A 151 0.34 17.66 -6.05
C GLY A 151 -0.81 16.70 -5.67
N GLY A 152 -2.00 17.25 -5.40
CA GLY A 152 -3.19 16.45 -5.10
C GLY A 152 -3.71 15.66 -6.31
N GLU A 153 -3.67 16.22 -7.52
CA GLU A 153 -4.02 15.50 -8.75
C GLU A 153 -3.01 14.38 -9.03
N GLN A 154 -1.71 14.65 -8.88
CA GLN A 154 -0.67 13.62 -9.01
C GLN A 154 -0.90 12.46 -8.04
N GLN A 155 -1.25 12.77 -6.79
CA GLN A 155 -1.50 11.74 -5.77
C GLN A 155 -2.71 10.88 -6.13
N ARG A 156 -3.81 11.48 -6.62
CA ARG A 156 -5.00 10.73 -7.07
C ARG A 156 -4.70 9.85 -8.29
N VAL A 157 -3.88 10.30 -9.23
CA VAL A 157 -3.38 9.46 -10.33
C VAL A 157 -2.52 8.30 -9.81
N ALA A 158 -1.67 8.53 -8.79
CA ALA A 158 -0.86 7.47 -8.19
C ALA A 158 -1.72 6.42 -7.47
N ILE A 159 -2.80 6.84 -6.80
CA ILE A 159 -3.77 5.92 -6.18
C ILE A 159 -4.49 5.11 -7.26
N ALA A 160 -5.00 5.76 -8.33
CA ALA A 160 -5.62 5.09 -9.47
C ALA A 160 -4.67 4.02 -10.09
N ARG A 161 -3.39 4.37 -10.25
CA ARG A 161 -2.37 3.43 -10.73
C ARG A 161 -2.18 2.22 -9.80
N ALA A 162 -2.18 2.45 -8.49
CA ALA A 162 -2.03 1.36 -7.52
C ALA A 162 -3.19 0.36 -7.57
N LEU A 163 -4.40 0.83 -7.91
CA LEU A 163 -5.62 0.02 -8.00
C LEU A 163 -5.86 -0.62 -9.37
N ALA A 164 -5.04 -0.28 -10.36
CA ALA A 164 -5.28 -0.65 -11.76
C ALA A 164 -5.45 -2.17 -12.01
N ASN A 165 -4.70 -2.99 -11.29
CA ASN A 165 -4.72 -4.45 -11.41
C ASN A 165 -5.66 -5.15 -10.41
N ASN A 166 -6.55 -4.43 -9.72
CA ASN A 166 -7.40 -4.96 -8.64
C ASN A 166 -6.59 -5.76 -7.61
N PRO A 167 -5.60 -5.13 -6.95
CA PRO A 167 -4.69 -5.84 -6.06
C PRO A 167 -5.42 -6.38 -4.82
N THR A 168 -4.96 -7.51 -4.30
CA THR A 168 -5.47 -8.10 -3.06
C THR A 168 -4.84 -7.49 -1.80
N VAL A 169 -3.74 -6.77 -1.99
CA VAL A 169 -3.04 -6.02 -0.94
C VAL A 169 -2.78 -4.60 -1.41
N ILE A 170 -3.17 -3.62 -0.61
CA ILE A 170 -2.90 -2.21 -0.87
C ILE A 170 -2.07 -1.65 0.28
N LEU A 171 -0.93 -1.07 -0.05
CA LEU A 171 0.01 -0.47 0.88
C LEU A 171 0.12 1.02 0.58
N ALA A 172 -0.28 1.87 1.51
CA ALA A 172 -0.27 3.31 1.34
C ALA A 172 0.62 3.96 2.41
N ASP A 173 1.68 4.65 1.98
CA ASP A 173 2.60 5.38 2.85
C ASP A 173 2.27 6.87 2.76
N GLU A 174 1.63 7.43 3.81
CA GLU A 174 1.18 8.82 3.91
C GLU A 174 0.40 9.31 2.67
N PRO A 175 -0.64 8.59 2.21
CA PRO A 175 -1.28 8.82 0.91
C PRO A 175 -1.99 10.17 0.80
N THR A 176 -2.25 10.83 1.92
CA THR A 176 -3.03 12.07 2.00
C THR A 176 -2.19 13.31 2.35
N ALA A 177 -0.87 13.17 2.51
CA ALA A 177 0.01 14.26 2.92
C ALA A 177 -0.03 15.50 2.00
N ALA A 178 -0.34 15.32 0.71
CA ALA A 178 -0.44 16.39 -0.29
C ALA A 178 -1.89 16.83 -0.58
N LEU A 179 -2.88 16.36 0.21
CA LEU A 179 -4.30 16.61 -0.01
C LEU A 179 -4.87 17.57 1.04
N ASP A 180 -5.87 18.36 0.65
CA ASP A 180 -6.71 19.07 1.61
C ASP A 180 -7.60 18.08 2.41
N SER A 181 -8.15 18.54 3.55
CA SER A 181 -8.89 17.69 4.47
C SER A 181 -10.10 17.00 3.85
N HIS A 182 -10.80 17.66 2.94
CA HIS A 182 -11.98 17.09 2.27
C HIS A 182 -11.57 15.92 1.36
N ARG A 183 -10.53 16.13 0.53
CA ARG A 183 -10.01 15.09 -0.38
C ARG A 183 -9.29 13.97 0.37
N ALA A 184 -8.61 14.31 1.48
CA ALA A 184 -8.01 13.31 2.35
C ALA A 184 -9.06 12.34 2.89
N LYS A 185 -10.19 12.86 3.40
CA LYS A 185 -11.30 12.04 3.87
C LYS A 185 -11.86 11.12 2.78
N GLN A 186 -12.11 11.67 1.58
CA GLN A 186 -12.59 10.89 0.44
C GLN A 186 -11.65 9.73 0.07
N VAL A 187 -10.34 9.95 0.11
CA VAL A 187 -9.34 8.91 -0.17
C VAL A 187 -9.36 7.81 0.91
N MET A 188 -9.49 8.18 2.18
CA MET A 188 -9.56 7.20 3.27
C MET A 188 -10.85 6.36 3.20
N GLU A 189 -12.00 7.00 2.97
CA GLU A 189 -13.28 6.31 2.77
C GLU A 189 -13.24 5.38 1.55
N LEU A 190 -12.55 5.79 0.48
CA LEU A 190 -12.38 4.94 -0.69
C LEU A 190 -11.49 3.72 -0.41
N PHE A 191 -10.42 3.85 0.37
CA PHE A 191 -9.63 2.68 0.79
C PHE A 191 -10.48 1.69 1.60
N ALA A 192 -11.33 2.17 2.52
CA ALA A 192 -12.24 1.32 3.26
C ALA A 192 -13.26 0.63 2.32
N LYS A 193 -13.86 1.39 1.40
CA LYS A 193 -14.78 0.85 0.40
C LYS A 193 -14.13 -0.25 -0.44
N ILE A 194 -12.92 0.00 -0.97
CA ILE A 194 -12.19 -0.98 -1.78
C ILE A 194 -11.83 -2.23 -0.95
N ALA A 195 -11.37 -2.05 0.30
CA ALA A 195 -11.11 -3.17 1.18
C ALA A 195 -12.35 -4.07 1.28
N HIS A 196 -13.49 -3.52 1.64
CA HIS A 196 -14.73 -4.28 1.85
C HIS A 196 -15.29 -4.89 0.56
N GLU A 197 -15.35 -4.12 -0.55
CA GLU A 197 -15.97 -4.58 -1.80
C GLU A 197 -15.12 -5.59 -2.57
N GLN A 198 -13.78 -5.44 -2.52
CA GLN A 198 -12.84 -6.29 -3.26
C GLN A 198 -12.19 -7.38 -2.39
N ASN A 199 -12.54 -7.46 -1.10
CA ASN A 199 -11.90 -8.34 -0.12
C ASN A 199 -10.36 -8.16 -0.09
N ALA A 200 -9.88 -6.91 -0.27
CA ALA A 200 -8.47 -6.57 -0.21
C ALA A 200 -8.04 -6.28 1.23
N GLY A 201 -6.80 -6.59 1.57
CA GLY A 201 -6.17 -6.12 2.81
C GLY A 201 -5.48 -4.78 2.56
N VAL A 202 -5.84 -3.74 3.31
CA VAL A 202 -5.29 -2.40 3.13
C VAL A 202 -4.52 -1.96 4.36
N ILE A 203 -3.26 -1.53 4.18
CA ILE A 203 -2.46 -0.91 5.23
C ILE A 203 -2.20 0.55 4.85
N VAL A 204 -2.57 1.47 5.72
CA VAL A 204 -2.30 2.90 5.56
C VAL A 204 -1.38 3.37 6.66
N VAL A 205 -0.17 3.77 6.32
CA VAL A 205 0.69 4.54 7.22
C VAL A 205 0.18 5.97 7.25
N THR A 206 -0.10 6.48 8.41
CA THR A 206 -0.52 7.88 8.60
C THR A 206 -0.10 8.39 9.97
N HIS A 207 0.08 9.69 10.08
CA HIS A 207 0.19 10.41 11.36
C HIS A 207 -1.07 11.26 11.63
N ASP A 208 -2.07 11.19 10.73
CA ASP A 208 -3.29 11.97 10.84
C ASP A 208 -4.35 11.22 11.63
N HIS A 209 -4.56 11.65 12.87
CA HIS A 209 -5.52 11.06 13.79
C HIS A 209 -6.99 11.40 13.46
N ARG A 210 -7.26 12.33 12.55
CA ARG A 210 -8.62 12.79 12.21
C ARG A 210 -9.49 11.73 11.53
N TYR A 211 -8.86 10.71 10.94
CA TYR A 211 -9.54 9.68 10.14
C TYR A 211 -9.44 8.28 10.75
N LEU A 212 -9.04 8.16 12.03
CA LEU A 212 -8.86 6.86 12.66
C LEU A 212 -10.15 6.04 12.75
N GLU A 213 -11.31 6.70 12.74
CA GLU A 213 -12.62 6.05 12.71
C GLU A 213 -12.93 5.24 11.44
N VAL A 214 -12.17 5.49 10.36
CA VAL A 214 -12.34 4.77 9.08
C VAL A 214 -11.67 3.40 9.11
N PHE A 215 -10.75 3.16 10.05
CA PHE A 215 -9.93 1.94 10.11
C PHE A 215 -10.57 0.87 11.00
N ASP A 216 -10.57 -0.38 10.53
CA ASP A 216 -11.05 -1.56 11.28
C ASP A 216 -10.12 -1.92 12.45
N ALA A 217 -8.82 -1.63 12.31
CA ALA A 217 -7.84 -1.82 13.38
C ALA A 217 -6.69 -0.81 13.27
N ILE A 218 -6.04 -0.56 14.39
CA ILE A 218 -4.89 0.34 14.49
C ILE A 218 -3.72 -0.44 15.03
N PHE A 219 -2.59 -0.35 14.33
CA PHE A 219 -1.30 -0.87 14.76
C PHE A 219 -0.35 0.28 15.02
N GLU A 220 0.49 0.12 16.02
CA GLU A 220 1.56 1.06 16.35
C GLU A 220 2.91 0.36 16.26
N ILE A 221 3.89 1.03 15.67
CA ILE A 221 5.26 0.54 15.61
C ILE A 221 6.19 1.55 16.25
N GLU A 222 6.95 1.10 17.24
CA GLU A 222 7.94 1.89 17.97
C GLU A 222 9.22 1.06 18.13
N ASP A 223 10.36 1.63 17.78
CA ASP A 223 11.68 0.97 17.83
C ASP A 223 11.71 -0.43 17.17
N GLY A 224 10.97 -0.57 16.07
CA GLY A 224 10.85 -1.83 15.33
C GLY A 224 9.88 -2.85 15.92
N VAL A 225 9.26 -2.58 17.07
CA VAL A 225 8.28 -3.46 17.74
C VAL A 225 6.87 -3.05 17.32
N LEU A 226 6.13 -3.99 16.73
CA LEU A 226 4.75 -3.80 16.32
C LEU A 226 3.77 -4.23 17.42
N ARG A 227 2.75 -3.42 17.68
CA ARG A 227 1.67 -3.73 18.62
C ARG A 227 0.32 -3.36 18.00
N GLN A 228 -0.69 -4.17 18.23
CA GLN A 228 -2.06 -3.78 17.92
C GLN A 228 -2.59 -2.89 19.05
N ARG A 229 -3.10 -1.72 18.69
CA ARG A 229 -3.80 -0.86 19.64
C ARG A 229 -5.19 -1.43 19.85
N LEU A 230 -5.53 -1.74 21.10
CA LEU A 230 -6.91 -2.10 21.44
C LEU A 230 -7.81 -0.90 21.12
N ALA A 231 -8.91 -1.13 20.40
CA ALA A 231 -9.90 -0.11 20.17
C ALA A 231 -10.34 0.43 21.55
N VAL A 232 -10.18 1.73 21.76
CA VAL A 232 -10.76 2.38 22.93
C VAL A 232 -12.26 2.30 22.69
N ALA A 233 -12.95 1.43 23.45
CA ALA A 233 -14.40 1.41 23.45
C ALA A 233 -14.89 2.80 23.88
N THR A 234 -15.51 3.54 22.95
CA THR A 234 -16.25 4.78 23.19
C THR A 234 -17.62 4.47 23.77
#